data_6a7ddebec2ac02540a2a029cb0a5d7ba
#
_entry.id   6a7ddebec2ac02540a2a029cb0a5d7ba
#
_cell.length_a   1.000
_cell.length_b   1.000
_cell.length_c   1.000
_cell.angle_alpha   90.00
_cell.angle_beta   90.00
_cell.angle_gamma   90.00
#
_symmetry.space_group_name_H-M   'P 1'
#
loop_
_entity.id
_entity.type
_entity.pdbx_description
1 polymer ?
#
loop_
_entity_poly.entity_id
_entity_poly.type
_entity_poly.pdbx_seq_one_letter_code
_entity_poly.pdbx_strand_id
1 'polypeptide(L)'
;ITLGVLNHHFEFMALMASGINVIRIIRPLFIAAAVFTLITVAIGQWVLPATTAATNRIWYEEVNRQIPKGIIRDGRTYFRGNAGIFSFVRPNLGKNEFSNFTFAAYDAEHGLTTLITADSATWENGTWLLKNGQKKERTDNGSFSVTLFKTLTPAFAEQPEEFFVPPYKIEELSYSKLLKQAMDSKVASHESLLEFHRRFSYIFLGIPLLLLGIPVLLSVHKNKGRDLALAIPVSCGMAFAAWGAWSASQSLAKTAILPPGIASWSVHLLTIALGCFLLKRHNQ
;
A
#
# COMPACT_ATOMS: atom_id res chain seq x y z
N ILE A 1 19.81 -12.56 18.33
CA ILE A 1 20.04 -13.72 19.23
C ILE A 1 21.37 -14.39 18.88
N THR A 2 21.62 -14.87 17.65
CA THR A 2 22.87 -15.58 17.26
C THR A 2 24.12 -14.81 17.63
N LEU A 3 24.24 -13.54 17.30
CA LEU A 3 25.36 -12.69 17.69
C LEU A 3 25.46 -12.50 19.21
N GLY A 4 24.33 -12.44 19.91
CA GLY A 4 24.31 -12.36 21.37
C GLY A 4 24.86 -13.63 22.03
N VAL A 5 24.56 -14.80 21.48
CA VAL A 5 25.10 -16.08 21.94
C VAL A 5 26.61 -16.18 21.67
N LEU A 6 27.07 -15.86 20.46
CA LEU A 6 28.49 -15.82 20.12
C LEU A 6 29.27 -14.84 20.99
N ASN A 7 28.67 -13.71 21.35
CA ASN A 7 29.27 -12.71 22.20
C ASN A 7 29.31 -13.18 23.65
N HIS A 8 28.26 -13.83 24.14
CA HIS A 8 28.19 -14.41 25.48
C HIS A 8 29.29 -15.44 25.75
N HIS A 9 29.61 -16.27 24.74
CA HIS A 9 30.68 -17.26 24.83
C HIS A 9 32.07 -16.72 24.48
N PHE A 10 32.23 -15.39 24.33
CA PHE A 10 33.46 -14.71 23.93
C PHE A 10 33.99 -15.11 22.56
N GLU A 11 33.26 -15.91 21.78
CA GLU A 11 33.65 -16.37 20.45
C GLU A 11 33.80 -15.19 19.44
N PHE A 12 32.87 -14.21 19.54
CA PHE A 12 32.94 -13.00 18.72
C PHE A 12 34.23 -12.19 19.03
N MET A 13 34.61 -12.05 20.31
CA MET A 13 35.83 -11.35 20.73
C MET A 13 37.06 -12.14 20.29
N ALA A 14 37.08 -13.47 20.44
CA ALA A 14 38.19 -14.32 20.01
C ALA A 14 38.42 -14.18 18.46
N LEU A 15 37.36 -14.14 17.65
CA LEU A 15 37.46 -13.90 16.22
C LEU A 15 38.02 -12.51 15.89
N MET A 16 37.63 -11.47 16.61
CA MET A 16 38.21 -10.14 16.44
C MET A 16 39.69 -10.09 16.90
N ALA A 17 40.02 -10.73 18.01
CA ALA A 17 41.40 -10.81 18.52
C ALA A 17 42.33 -11.56 17.54
N SER A 18 41.81 -12.50 16.76
CA SER A 18 42.55 -13.16 15.67
C SER A 18 42.73 -12.31 14.41
N GLY A 19 42.30 -11.04 14.41
CA GLY A 19 42.45 -10.10 13.29
C GLY A 19 41.35 -10.22 12.24
N ILE A 20 40.26 -10.97 12.50
CA ILE A 20 39.15 -11.07 11.59
C ILE A 20 38.27 -9.81 11.70
N ASN A 21 38.08 -9.12 10.56
CA ASN A 21 37.25 -7.93 10.50
C ASN A 21 35.78 -8.27 10.81
N VAL A 22 35.12 -7.43 11.62
CA VAL A 22 33.69 -7.53 11.96
C VAL A 22 32.81 -7.72 10.73
N ILE A 23 33.09 -7.01 9.64
CA ILE A 23 32.33 -7.12 8.38
C ILE A 23 32.37 -8.56 7.83
N ARG A 24 33.48 -9.27 7.97
CA ARG A 24 33.59 -10.66 7.51
C ARG A 24 32.72 -11.59 8.35
N ILE A 25 32.62 -11.35 9.66
CA ILE A 25 31.81 -12.16 10.58
C ILE A 25 30.31 -11.95 10.31
N ILE A 26 29.90 -10.72 10.02
CA ILE A 26 28.48 -10.38 9.83
C ILE A 26 27.98 -10.63 8.38
N ARG A 27 28.88 -10.77 7.41
CA ARG A 27 28.54 -10.99 5.99
C ARG A 27 27.54 -12.14 5.76
N PRO A 28 27.68 -13.33 6.36
CA PRO A 28 26.70 -14.42 6.17
C PRO A 28 25.31 -14.06 6.69
N LEU A 29 25.20 -13.23 7.72
CA LEU A 29 23.89 -12.75 8.21
C LEU A 29 23.20 -11.84 7.22
N PHE A 30 23.96 -10.94 6.56
CA PHE A 30 23.40 -10.09 5.50
C PHE A 30 23.00 -10.89 4.27
N ILE A 31 23.78 -11.93 3.90
CA ILE A 31 23.41 -12.82 2.80
C ILE A 31 22.10 -13.56 3.14
N ALA A 32 21.99 -14.12 4.34
CA ALA A 32 20.77 -14.77 4.79
C ALA A 32 19.58 -13.79 4.80
N ALA A 33 19.76 -12.58 5.34
CA ALA A 33 18.72 -11.54 5.34
C ALA A 33 18.29 -11.18 3.91
N ALA A 34 19.23 -11.03 2.98
CA ALA A 34 18.93 -10.75 1.58
C ALA A 34 18.14 -11.90 0.92
N VAL A 35 18.55 -13.16 1.16
CA VAL A 35 17.82 -14.34 0.64
C VAL A 35 16.39 -14.37 1.18
N PHE A 36 16.18 -14.21 2.49
CA PHE A 36 14.84 -14.18 3.07
C PHE A 36 14.01 -13.00 2.56
N THR A 37 14.63 -11.84 2.36
CA THR A 37 13.95 -10.68 1.75
C THR A 37 13.47 -10.99 0.33
N LEU A 38 14.32 -11.63 -0.50
CA LEU A 38 13.94 -12.04 -1.86
C LEU A 38 12.80 -13.07 -1.86
N ILE A 39 12.87 -14.06 -0.97
CA ILE A 39 11.78 -15.04 -0.79
C ILE A 39 10.49 -14.34 -0.40
N THR A 40 10.53 -13.37 0.54
CA THR A 40 9.36 -12.63 0.97
C THR A 40 8.78 -11.77 -0.16
N VAL A 41 9.63 -11.15 -1.00
CA VAL A 41 9.18 -10.44 -2.20
C VAL A 41 8.49 -11.39 -3.18
N ALA A 42 9.03 -12.58 -3.39
CA ALA A 42 8.42 -13.59 -4.25
C ALA A 42 7.06 -14.05 -3.73
N ILE A 43 6.94 -14.32 -2.42
CA ILE A 43 5.67 -14.65 -1.77
C ILE A 43 4.67 -13.50 -1.94
N GLY A 44 5.09 -12.25 -1.71
CA GLY A 44 4.26 -11.07 -1.86
C GLY A 44 3.80 -10.81 -3.30
N GLN A 45 4.57 -11.26 -4.30
CA GLN A 45 4.20 -11.12 -5.71
C GLN A 45 3.17 -12.16 -6.15
N TRP A 46 3.30 -13.43 -5.74
CA TRP A 46 2.50 -14.52 -6.28
C TRP A 46 1.52 -15.14 -5.29
N VAL A 47 1.92 -15.33 -4.05
CA VAL A 47 1.10 -16.04 -3.05
C VAL A 47 0.14 -15.09 -2.35
N LEU A 48 0.65 -13.98 -1.83
CA LEU A 48 -0.13 -13.03 -1.03
C LEU A 48 -1.40 -12.52 -1.75
N PRO A 49 -1.37 -12.11 -3.04
CA PRO A 49 -2.58 -11.65 -3.72
C PRO A 49 -3.68 -12.70 -3.78
N ALA A 50 -3.33 -13.94 -4.07
CA ALA A 50 -4.30 -15.04 -4.18
C ALA A 50 -4.89 -15.42 -2.82
N THR A 51 -4.06 -15.50 -1.77
CA THR A 51 -4.51 -15.83 -0.42
C THR A 51 -5.35 -14.71 0.18
N THR A 52 -4.95 -13.44 0.01
CA THR A 52 -5.73 -12.29 0.48
C THR A 52 -7.09 -12.23 -0.22
N ALA A 53 -7.14 -12.43 -1.54
CA ALA A 53 -8.39 -12.45 -2.29
C ALA A 53 -9.33 -13.58 -1.81
N ALA A 54 -8.79 -14.77 -1.55
CA ALA A 54 -9.58 -15.90 -1.03
C ALA A 54 -10.10 -15.60 0.38
N THR A 55 -9.26 -15.07 1.27
CA THR A 55 -9.66 -14.70 2.64
C THR A 55 -10.73 -13.63 2.64
N ASN A 56 -10.55 -12.57 1.83
CA ASN A 56 -11.53 -11.49 1.72
C ASN A 56 -12.86 -11.98 1.17
N ARG A 57 -12.83 -12.84 0.14
CA ARG A 57 -14.06 -13.43 -0.39
C ARG A 57 -14.84 -14.18 0.70
N ILE A 58 -14.17 -15.09 1.41
CA ILE A 58 -14.82 -15.86 2.49
C ILE A 58 -15.36 -14.90 3.55
N TRP A 59 -14.59 -13.96 4.02
CA TRP A 59 -14.98 -13.07 5.10
C TRP A 59 -16.12 -12.12 4.71
N TYR A 60 -16.00 -11.45 3.57
CA TYR A 60 -16.98 -10.45 3.17
C TYR A 60 -18.21 -11.06 2.50
N GLU A 61 -18.04 -12.05 1.62
CA GLU A 61 -19.16 -12.62 0.86
C GLU A 61 -19.89 -13.73 1.63
N GLU A 62 -19.15 -14.66 2.26
CA GLU A 62 -19.74 -15.83 2.91
C GLU A 62 -20.12 -15.55 4.37
N VAL A 63 -19.24 -14.90 5.16
CA VAL A 63 -19.49 -14.62 6.57
C VAL A 63 -20.34 -13.36 6.75
N ASN A 64 -19.90 -12.23 6.22
CA ASN A 64 -20.62 -10.96 6.36
C ASN A 64 -21.77 -10.76 5.36
N ARG A 65 -21.87 -11.64 4.36
CA ARG A 65 -22.89 -11.57 3.30
C ARG A 65 -22.96 -10.22 2.59
N GLN A 66 -21.85 -9.53 2.51
CA GLN A 66 -21.70 -8.26 1.81
C GLN A 66 -21.22 -8.53 0.39
N ILE A 67 -22.12 -8.43 -0.58
CA ILE A 67 -21.74 -8.55 -2.00
C ILE A 67 -21.08 -7.24 -2.44
N PRO A 68 -19.82 -7.24 -2.86
CA PRO A 68 -19.19 -6.04 -3.39
C PRO A 68 -19.93 -5.57 -4.65
N LYS A 69 -20.57 -4.40 -4.59
CA LYS A 69 -21.31 -3.83 -5.75
C LYS A 69 -20.39 -3.17 -6.78
N GLY A 70 -19.08 -3.10 -6.53
CA GLY A 70 -18.13 -2.43 -7.41
C GLY A 70 -16.77 -3.10 -7.49
N ILE A 71 -16.05 -2.79 -8.58
CA ILE A 71 -14.67 -3.22 -8.82
C ILE A 71 -13.82 -2.00 -9.19
N ILE A 72 -12.54 -2.02 -8.78
CA ILE A 72 -11.55 -1.06 -9.29
C ILE A 72 -10.71 -1.76 -10.35
N ARG A 73 -10.69 -1.21 -11.55
CA ARG A 73 -9.84 -1.68 -12.65
C ARG A 73 -9.17 -0.48 -13.30
N ASP A 74 -7.85 -0.56 -13.44
CA ASP A 74 -7.02 0.50 -14.04
C ASP A 74 -7.30 1.88 -13.42
N GLY A 75 -7.48 1.92 -12.04
CA GLY A 75 -7.79 3.10 -11.22
C GLY A 75 -9.15 3.74 -11.46
N ARG A 76 -9.98 3.10 -12.25
CA ARG A 76 -11.36 3.49 -12.47
C ARG A 76 -12.27 2.58 -11.64
N THR A 77 -13.19 3.17 -10.92
CA THR A 77 -14.22 2.44 -10.17
C THR A 77 -15.39 2.16 -11.12
N TYR A 78 -15.82 0.92 -11.15
CA TYR A 78 -17.04 0.46 -11.81
C TYR A 78 -17.99 -0.04 -10.75
N PHE A 79 -19.16 0.54 -10.68
CA PHE A 79 -20.19 0.22 -9.70
C PHE A 79 -21.49 -0.16 -10.42
N ARG A 80 -22.09 -1.28 -10.02
CA ARG A 80 -23.39 -1.69 -10.52
C ARG A 80 -24.48 -1.20 -9.57
N GLY A 81 -25.16 -0.12 -9.94
CA GLY A 81 -26.35 0.39 -9.26
C GLY A 81 -27.63 -0.33 -9.69
N ASN A 82 -28.76 0.12 -9.15
CA ASN A 82 -30.08 -0.43 -9.50
C ASN A 82 -30.50 -0.03 -10.92
N ALA A 83 -30.18 1.19 -11.33
CA ALA A 83 -30.59 1.78 -12.60
C ALA A 83 -29.58 1.54 -13.74
N GLY A 84 -28.32 1.15 -13.44
CA GLY A 84 -27.29 0.99 -14.44
C GLY A 84 -25.89 0.83 -13.85
N ILE A 85 -24.89 0.98 -14.70
CA ILE A 85 -23.49 0.88 -14.34
C ILE A 85 -22.88 2.27 -14.28
N PHE A 86 -22.29 2.60 -13.16
CA PHE A 86 -21.51 3.81 -12.94
C PHE A 86 -20.03 3.51 -13.14
N SER A 87 -19.28 4.43 -13.74
CA SER A 87 -17.83 4.36 -13.73
C SER A 87 -17.22 5.75 -13.59
N PHE A 88 -16.19 5.86 -12.75
CA PHE A 88 -15.58 7.14 -12.41
C PHE A 88 -14.18 6.95 -11.84
N VAL A 89 -13.44 8.04 -11.79
CA VAL A 89 -12.19 8.15 -11.02
C VAL A 89 -12.48 9.02 -9.80
N ARG A 90 -12.08 8.56 -8.62
CA ARG A 90 -12.22 9.30 -7.37
C ARG A 90 -10.85 9.80 -6.92
N PRO A 91 -10.49 11.05 -7.20
CA PRO A 91 -9.14 11.56 -6.94
C PRO A 91 -8.84 11.72 -5.45
N ASN A 92 -9.88 11.89 -4.62
CA ASN A 92 -9.73 12.03 -3.18
C ASN A 92 -10.89 11.33 -2.45
N LEU A 93 -10.58 10.34 -1.61
CA LEU A 93 -11.56 9.55 -0.86
C LEU A 93 -12.35 10.35 0.18
N GLY A 94 -11.83 11.50 0.62
CA GLY A 94 -12.49 12.37 1.59
C GLY A 94 -13.46 13.38 0.98
N LYS A 95 -13.48 13.52 -0.37
CA LYS A 95 -14.36 14.46 -1.06
C LYS A 95 -15.37 13.72 -1.92
N ASN A 96 -16.60 14.24 -1.96
CA ASN A 96 -17.67 13.75 -2.85
C ASN A 96 -17.51 14.33 -4.27
N GLU A 97 -16.30 14.23 -4.81
CA GLU A 97 -15.90 14.71 -6.12
C GLU A 97 -15.38 13.54 -6.94
N PHE A 98 -15.93 13.38 -8.15
CA PHE A 98 -15.67 12.27 -9.05
C PHE A 98 -15.29 12.83 -10.41
N SER A 99 -14.21 12.33 -10.99
CA SER A 99 -13.71 12.74 -12.32
C SER A 99 -14.01 11.67 -13.35
N ASN A 100 -14.13 12.08 -14.61
CA ASN A 100 -14.42 11.18 -15.73
C ASN A 100 -15.63 10.29 -15.47
N PHE A 101 -16.72 10.89 -15.01
CA PHE A 101 -17.94 10.20 -14.62
C PHE A 101 -18.67 9.66 -15.85
N THR A 102 -19.12 8.41 -15.77
CA THR A 102 -19.93 7.77 -16.80
C THR A 102 -21.03 6.95 -16.14
N PHE A 103 -22.23 7.09 -16.64
CA PHE A 103 -23.39 6.27 -16.29
C PHE A 103 -23.95 5.62 -17.53
N ALA A 104 -24.20 4.31 -17.50
CA ALA A 104 -24.78 3.54 -18.59
C ALA A 104 -25.97 2.73 -18.08
N ALA A 105 -27.15 2.98 -18.64
CA ALA A 105 -28.35 2.19 -18.41
C ALA A 105 -28.60 1.24 -19.59
N TYR A 106 -29.15 0.07 -19.28
CA TYR A 106 -29.42 -0.99 -20.25
C TYR A 106 -30.85 -1.46 -20.13
N ASP A 107 -31.42 -1.92 -21.23
CA ASP A 107 -32.72 -2.60 -21.28
C ASP A 107 -32.60 -4.08 -20.84
N ALA A 108 -33.74 -4.78 -20.80
CA ALA A 108 -33.80 -6.20 -20.45
C ALA A 108 -33.03 -7.11 -21.42
N GLU A 109 -32.83 -6.66 -22.65
CA GLU A 109 -32.08 -7.36 -23.72
C GLU A 109 -30.58 -6.99 -23.72
N HIS A 110 -30.09 -6.27 -22.67
CA HIS A 110 -28.74 -5.76 -22.54
C HIS A 110 -28.35 -4.70 -23.59
N GLY A 111 -29.33 -4.10 -24.28
CA GLY A 111 -29.13 -2.98 -25.17
C GLY A 111 -28.93 -1.67 -24.40
N LEU A 112 -27.97 -0.86 -24.80
CA LEU A 112 -27.73 0.46 -24.19
C LEU A 112 -28.93 1.38 -24.44
N THR A 113 -29.54 1.91 -23.39
CA THR A 113 -30.65 2.85 -23.45
C THR A 113 -30.20 4.29 -23.19
N THR A 114 -29.37 4.49 -22.18
CA THR A 114 -28.87 5.82 -21.82
C THR A 114 -27.40 5.75 -21.49
N LEU A 115 -26.62 6.71 -22.01
CA LEU A 115 -25.23 6.91 -21.64
C LEU A 115 -25.01 8.38 -21.29
N ILE A 116 -24.59 8.64 -20.06
CA ILE A 116 -24.22 9.98 -19.60
C ILE A 116 -22.72 9.97 -19.33
N THR A 117 -22.00 10.91 -19.92
CA THR A 117 -20.57 11.14 -19.64
C THR A 117 -20.37 12.58 -19.21
N ALA A 118 -19.54 12.80 -18.18
CA ALA A 118 -19.21 14.12 -17.66
C ALA A 118 -17.75 14.19 -17.21
N ASP A 119 -17.13 15.36 -17.33
CA ASP A 119 -15.76 15.59 -16.87
C ASP A 119 -15.67 15.46 -15.35
N SER A 120 -16.68 15.98 -14.64
CA SER A 120 -16.76 15.88 -13.19
C SER A 120 -18.21 15.70 -12.71
N ALA A 121 -18.33 15.02 -11.57
CA ALA A 121 -19.57 14.87 -10.83
C ALA A 121 -19.33 15.23 -9.37
N THR A 122 -20.21 16.03 -8.78
CA THR A 122 -20.19 16.39 -7.35
C THR A 122 -21.53 16.06 -6.73
N TRP A 123 -21.48 15.68 -5.44
CA TRP A 123 -22.69 15.48 -4.65
C TRP A 123 -22.87 16.67 -3.73
N GLU A 124 -23.91 17.44 -3.97
CA GLU A 124 -24.23 18.65 -3.22
C GLU A 124 -25.73 18.70 -2.88
N ASN A 125 -26.03 19.01 -1.62
CA ASN A 125 -27.42 19.16 -1.14
C ASN A 125 -28.36 17.97 -1.46
N GLY A 126 -27.82 16.73 -1.41
CA GLY A 126 -28.62 15.54 -1.66
C GLY A 126 -28.87 15.25 -3.16
N THR A 127 -28.19 15.91 -4.07
CA THR A 127 -28.34 15.74 -5.50
C THR A 127 -26.99 15.64 -6.23
N TRP A 128 -26.99 14.93 -7.36
CA TRP A 128 -25.86 14.86 -8.24
C TRP A 128 -25.78 16.07 -9.16
N LEU A 129 -24.63 16.70 -9.22
CA LEU A 129 -24.30 17.77 -10.13
C LEU A 129 -23.20 17.33 -11.08
N LEU A 130 -23.55 17.08 -12.34
CA LEU A 130 -22.62 16.73 -13.41
C LEU A 130 -22.21 17.99 -14.17
N LYS A 131 -20.92 18.13 -14.50
CA LYS A 131 -20.40 19.29 -15.24
C LYS A 131 -19.70 18.85 -16.49
N ASN A 132 -19.93 19.59 -17.56
CA ASN A 132 -19.33 19.46 -18.88
C ASN A 132 -19.43 18.04 -19.42
N GLY A 133 -20.54 17.72 -20.09
CA GLY A 133 -20.74 16.37 -20.56
C GLY A 133 -21.72 16.24 -21.70
N GLN A 134 -22.02 14.99 -22.00
CA GLN A 134 -23.00 14.60 -23.00
C GLN A 134 -23.92 13.52 -22.46
N LYS A 135 -25.19 13.59 -22.84
CA LYS A 135 -26.20 12.58 -22.60
C LYS A 135 -26.61 11.99 -23.94
N LYS A 136 -26.52 10.67 -24.08
CA LYS A 136 -27.01 9.90 -25.24
C LYS A 136 -28.21 9.10 -24.79
N GLU A 137 -29.30 9.23 -25.48
CA GLU A 137 -30.53 8.48 -25.23
C GLU A 137 -30.97 7.76 -26.50
N ARG A 138 -31.37 6.50 -26.37
CA ARG A 138 -31.89 5.72 -27.46
C ARG A 138 -33.31 6.21 -27.82
N THR A 139 -33.51 6.53 -29.09
CA THR A 139 -34.80 6.92 -29.61
C THR A 139 -35.59 5.68 -30.04
N ASP A 140 -36.90 5.78 -30.13
CA ASP A 140 -37.79 4.67 -30.54
C ASP A 140 -37.39 4.04 -31.88
N ASN A 141 -36.74 4.80 -32.75
CA ASN A 141 -36.21 4.33 -34.05
C ASN A 141 -34.87 3.57 -33.94
N GLY A 142 -34.36 3.30 -32.72
CA GLY A 142 -33.08 2.63 -32.50
C GLY A 142 -31.83 3.52 -32.71
N SER A 143 -31.97 4.78 -33.09
CA SER A 143 -30.89 5.76 -33.18
C SER A 143 -30.63 6.39 -31.79
N PHE A 144 -29.48 7.06 -31.66
CA PHE A 144 -29.16 7.78 -30.42
C PHE A 144 -29.28 9.29 -30.65
N SER A 145 -30.05 9.96 -29.78
CA SER A 145 -30.00 11.41 -29.64
C SER A 145 -28.84 11.80 -28.70
N VAL A 146 -28.11 12.84 -29.05
CA VAL A 146 -26.97 13.34 -28.24
C VAL A 146 -27.25 14.75 -27.82
N THR A 147 -27.31 14.99 -26.51
CA THR A 147 -27.50 16.31 -25.93
C THR A 147 -26.24 16.68 -25.15
N LEU A 148 -25.63 17.81 -25.51
CA LEU A 148 -24.50 18.36 -24.76
C LEU A 148 -25.00 19.23 -23.59
N PHE A 149 -24.35 19.15 -22.43
CA PHE A 149 -24.73 19.97 -21.27
C PHE A 149 -23.49 20.57 -20.59
N LYS A 150 -23.63 21.76 -20.08
CA LYS A 150 -22.64 22.37 -19.17
C LYS A 150 -22.87 21.91 -17.73
N THR A 151 -24.12 21.73 -17.36
CA THR A 151 -24.55 21.27 -16.05
C THR A 151 -25.77 20.39 -16.20
N LEU A 152 -25.80 19.26 -15.50
CA LEU A 152 -26.92 18.32 -15.48
C LEU A 152 -27.10 17.80 -14.06
N THR A 153 -28.33 17.78 -13.57
CA THR A 153 -28.74 17.19 -12.29
C THR A 153 -29.58 15.94 -12.55
N PRO A 154 -28.98 14.77 -12.74
CA PRO A 154 -29.72 13.54 -12.94
C PRO A 154 -30.35 13.05 -11.62
N ALA A 155 -31.53 12.45 -11.71
CA ALA A 155 -32.20 11.81 -10.58
C ALA A 155 -31.67 10.40 -10.34
N PHE A 156 -30.41 10.26 -9.96
CA PHE A 156 -29.85 8.98 -9.51
C PHE A 156 -30.33 8.68 -8.10
N ALA A 157 -30.73 7.43 -7.85
CA ALA A 157 -31.12 6.98 -6.50
C ALA A 157 -29.91 6.68 -5.61
N GLU A 158 -28.77 6.35 -6.24
CA GLU A 158 -27.54 5.95 -5.56
C GLU A 158 -26.83 7.16 -4.96
N GLN A 159 -26.38 6.99 -3.70
CA GLN A 159 -25.61 7.99 -2.96
C GLN A 159 -24.11 7.72 -3.09
N PRO A 160 -23.23 8.72 -2.88
CA PRO A 160 -21.77 8.54 -2.94
C PRO A 160 -21.23 7.47 -2.00
N GLU A 161 -21.88 7.24 -0.86
CA GLU A 161 -21.53 6.23 0.13
C GLU A 161 -21.71 4.81 -0.41
N GLU A 162 -22.65 4.60 -1.32
CA GLU A 162 -22.90 3.31 -1.95
C GLU A 162 -21.83 2.93 -2.97
N PHE A 163 -21.12 3.93 -3.53
CA PHE A 163 -20.01 3.76 -4.46
C PHE A 163 -18.72 3.30 -3.78
N PHE A 164 -18.81 3.01 -2.49
CA PHE A 164 -17.66 2.54 -1.72
C PHE A 164 -17.24 1.16 -2.22
N VAL A 165 -16.12 1.11 -2.92
CA VAL A 165 -15.43 -0.14 -3.18
C VAL A 165 -14.53 -0.40 -1.99
N PRO A 166 -14.68 -1.52 -1.30
CA PRO A 166 -13.90 -1.80 -0.12
C PRO A 166 -12.39 -1.67 -0.40
N PRO A 167 -11.62 -0.99 0.47
CA PRO A 167 -10.18 -0.77 0.27
C PRO A 167 -9.36 -2.06 0.20
N TYR A 168 -9.94 -3.18 0.68
CA TYR A 168 -9.28 -4.49 0.60
C TYR A 168 -8.99 -4.96 -0.83
N LYS A 169 -9.69 -4.44 -1.85
CA LYS A 169 -9.43 -4.80 -3.26
C LYS A 169 -8.04 -4.35 -3.72
N ILE A 170 -7.51 -3.26 -3.19
CA ILE A 170 -6.13 -2.82 -3.45
C ILE A 170 -5.14 -3.78 -2.78
N GLU A 171 -5.50 -4.33 -1.63
CA GLU A 171 -4.68 -5.30 -0.91
C GLU A 171 -4.53 -6.63 -1.63
N GLU A 172 -5.47 -6.97 -2.53
CA GLU A 172 -5.44 -8.17 -3.38
C GLU A 172 -4.52 -8.03 -4.60
N LEU A 173 -3.99 -6.83 -4.86
CA LEU A 173 -3.14 -6.59 -6.03
C LEU A 173 -1.70 -7.04 -5.79
N SER A 174 -1.09 -7.65 -6.81
CA SER A 174 0.33 -7.96 -6.80
C SER A 174 1.20 -6.71 -6.99
N TYR A 175 2.48 -6.78 -6.62
CA TYR A 175 3.41 -5.64 -6.78
C TYR A 175 3.47 -5.11 -8.21
N SER A 176 3.52 -6.01 -9.20
CA SER A 176 3.55 -5.63 -10.60
C SER A 176 2.28 -4.89 -11.04
N LYS A 177 1.11 -5.29 -10.55
CA LYS A 177 -0.15 -4.60 -10.83
C LYS A 177 -0.22 -3.24 -10.14
N LEU A 178 0.20 -3.16 -8.87
CA LEU A 178 0.27 -1.89 -8.13
C LEU A 178 1.20 -0.89 -8.81
N LEU A 179 2.39 -1.35 -9.23
CA LEU A 179 3.36 -0.51 -9.93
C LEU A 179 2.80 -0.02 -11.28
N LYS A 180 2.18 -0.91 -12.05
CA LYS A 180 1.55 -0.54 -13.33
C LYS A 180 0.46 0.51 -13.13
N GLN A 181 -0.41 0.37 -12.13
CA GLN A 181 -1.43 1.36 -11.80
C GLN A 181 -0.84 2.68 -11.32
N ALA A 182 0.27 2.65 -10.57
CA ALA A 182 0.95 3.84 -10.10
C ALA A 182 1.66 4.62 -11.23
N MET A 183 2.11 3.92 -12.28
CA MET A 183 2.81 4.51 -13.43
C MET A 183 1.87 4.94 -14.56
N ASP A 184 0.63 4.47 -14.58
CA ASP A 184 -0.32 4.86 -15.60
C ASP A 184 -0.79 6.30 -15.36
N SER A 185 -0.33 7.23 -16.21
CA SER A 185 -0.57 8.68 -16.08
C SER A 185 -2.05 9.08 -16.15
N LYS A 186 -2.91 8.22 -16.71
CA LYS A 186 -4.37 8.47 -16.76
C LYS A 186 -5.09 8.15 -15.47
N VAL A 187 -4.43 7.41 -14.58
CA VAL A 187 -5.07 6.73 -13.46
C VAL A 187 -4.18 6.69 -12.21
N ALA A 188 -3.09 7.46 -12.19
CA ALA A 188 -2.16 7.49 -11.06
C ALA A 188 -2.93 7.67 -9.74
N SER A 189 -3.34 6.56 -9.12
CA SER A 189 -4.02 6.59 -7.84
C SER A 189 -2.95 6.70 -6.76
N HIS A 190 -3.03 7.78 -5.99
CA HIS A 190 -2.18 7.97 -4.80
C HIS A 190 -2.16 6.73 -3.90
N GLU A 191 -3.28 6.03 -3.82
CA GLU A 191 -3.43 4.81 -3.03
C GLU A 191 -2.60 3.64 -3.56
N SER A 192 -2.58 3.41 -4.86
CA SER A 192 -1.78 2.32 -5.45
C SER A 192 -0.29 2.56 -5.26
N LEU A 193 0.15 3.81 -5.39
CA LEU A 193 1.54 4.20 -5.15
C LEU A 193 1.90 4.06 -3.67
N LEU A 194 1.02 4.53 -2.78
CA LEU A 194 1.19 4.39 -1.33
C LEU A 194 1.28 2.92 -0.93
N GLU A 195 0.36 2.08 -1.41
CA GLU A 195 0.33 0.67 -1.07
C GLU A 195 1.55 -0.09 -1.60
N PHE A 196 2.01 0.24 -2.83
CA PHE A 196 3.23 -0.30 -3.39
C PHE A 196 4.44 0.02 -2.50
N HIS A 197 4.67 1.30 -2.18
CA HIS A 197 5.78 1.72 -1.33
C HIS A 197 5.67 1.14 0.08
N ARG A 198 4.49 1.10 0.65
CA ARG A 198 4.21 0.56 1.99
C ARG A 198 4.65 -0.89 2.08
N ARG A 199 4.18 -1.76 1.17
CA ARG A 199 4.52 -3.19 1.19
C ARG A 199 5.99 -3.42 0.93
N PHE A 200 6.53 -2.73 -0.07
CA PHE A 200 7.92 -2.93 -0.47
C PHE A 200 8.88 -2.48 0.64
N SER A 201 8.68 -1.30 1.19
CA SER A 201 9.51 -0.79 2.28
C SER A 201 9.43 -1.66 3.54
N TYR A 202 8.24 -2.16 3.89
CA TYR A 202 8.08 -3.03 5.04
C TYR A 202 8.97 -4.28 4.97
N ILE A 203 9.02 -4.92 3.82
CA ILE A 203 9.85 -6.12 3.59
C ILE A 203 11.34 -5.80 3.76
N PHE A 204 11.78 -4.65 3.27
CA PHE A 204 13.17 -4.24 3.34
C PHE A 204 13.59 -3.68 4.70
N LEU A 205 12.69 -3.44 5.64
CA LEU A 205 12.99 -2.84 6.95
C LEU A 205 13.95 -3.71 7.79
N GLY A 206 13.95 -5.01 7.59
CA GLY A 206 14.81 -5.95 8.33
C GLY A 206 16.31 -5.73 8.10
N ILE A 207 16.72 -5.34 6.89
CA ILE A 207 18.14 -5.13 6.54
C ILE A 207 18.74 -3.93 7.28
N PRO A 208 18.14 -2.73 7.27
CA PRO A 208 18.58 -1.61 8.09
C PRO A 208 18.60 -1.90 9.58
N LEU A 209 17.59 -2.62 10.08
CA LEU A 209 17.54 -3.04 11.48
C LEU A 209 18.66 -3.98 11.85
N LEU A 210 19.02 -4.93 10.98
CA LEU A 210 20.18 -5.79 11.19
C LEU A 210 21.47 -4.96 11.26
N LEU A 211 21.65 -4.00 10.34
CA LEU A 211 22.80 -3.11 10.30
C LEU A 211 22.93 -2.27 11.58
N LEU A 212 21.82 -1.74 12.10
CA LEU A 212 21.79 -0.97 13.34
C LEU A 212 21.98 -1.86 14.59
N GLY A 213 21.39 -3.05 14.56
CA GLY A 213 21.40 -3.98 15.71
C GLY A 213 22.80 -4.48 16.09
N ILE A 214 23.66 -4.66 15.09
CA ILE A 214 25.03 -5.17 15.33
C ILE A 214 25.85 -4.23 16.22
N PRO A 215 26.08 -2.95 15.87
CA PRO A 215 26.89 -2.07 16.71
C PRO A 215 26.24 -1.79 18.07
N VAL A 216 24.91 -1.75 18.14
CA VAL A 216 24.21 -1.58 19.43
C VAL A 216 24.48 -2.78 20.34
N LEU A 217 24.39 -4.00 19.82
CA LEU A 217 24.70 -5.21 20.58
C LEU A 217 26.15 -5.20 21.10
N LEU A 218 27.12 -4.82 20.23
CA LEU A 218 28.52 -4.71 20.59
C LEU A 218 28.79 -3.64 21.66
N SER A 219 28.04 -2.54 21.63
CA SER A 219 28.15 -1.45 22.62
C SER A 219 27.62 -1.86 23.99
N VAL A 220 26.57 -2.66 24.05
CA VAL A 220 25.97 -3.12 25.32
C VAL A 220 26.89 -4.08 26.04
N HIS A 221 27.64 -4.89 25.30
CA HIS A 221 28.59 -5.86 25.91
C HIS A 221 29.68 -5.23 26.74
N LYS A 222 30.20 -4.07 26.35
CA LYS A 222 31.31 -3.40 27.04
C LYS A 222 31.10 -3.18 28.57
N ASN A 223 29.86 -3.26 29.03
CA ASN A 223 29.54 -2.75 30.36
C ASN A 223 29.16 -3.78 31.45
N LYS A 224 28.71 -5.03 31.20
CA LYS A 224 28.11 -5.81 32.29
C LYS A 224 28.06 -7.36 32.22
N GLY A 225 28.59 -8.08 31.25
CA GLY A 225 28.57 -9.56 31.26
C GLY A 225 27.17 -10.23 31.25
N ARG A 226 26.10 -9.47 30.92
CA ARG A 226 24.70 -9.93 30.85
C ARG A 226 24.16 -9.88 29.44
N ASP A 227 24.93 -10.33 28.48
CA ASP A 227 24.73 -10.04 27.06
C ASP A 227 23.41 -10.56 26.48
N LEU A 228 23.03 -11.79 26.83
CA LEU A 228 21.82 -12.39 26.30
C LEU A 228 20.55 -11.78 26.89
N ALA A 229 20.58 -11.49 28.21
CA ALA A 229 19.44 -10.89 28.91
C ALA A 229 19.13 -9.46 28.43
N LEU A 230 20.14 -8.73 27.94
CA LEU A 230 19.99 -7.38 27.41
C LEU A 230 19.78 -7.36 25.89
N ALA A 231 20.36 -8.32 25.18
CA ALA A 231 20.24 -8.39 23.71
C ALA A 231 18.79 -8.51 23.24
N ILE A 232 17.98 -9.33 23.92
CA ILE A 232 16.58 -9.54 23.55
C ILE A 232 15.73 -8.26 23.74
N PRO A 233 15.68 -7.64 24.94
CA PRO A 233 14.90 -6.42 25.14
C PRO A 233 15.35 -5.25 24.24
N VAL A 234 16.66 -5.08 24.05
CA VAL A 234 17.21 -4.03 23.21
C VAL A 234 16.83 -4.25 21.74
N SER A 235 16.97 -5.47 21.23
CA SER A 235 16.59 -5.81 19.86
C SER A 235 15.07 -5.63 19.63
N CYS A 236 14.25 -6.08 20.57
CA CYS A 236 12.80 -5.86 20.51
C CYS A 236 12.46 -4.36 20.56
N GLY A 237 13.06 -3.61 21.48
CA GLY A 237 12.84 -2.17 21.60
C GLY A 237 13.19 -1.41 20.32
N MET A 238 14.32 -1.74 19.70
CA MET A 238 14.73 -1.14 18.41
C MET A 238 13.76 -1.51 17.28
N ALA A 239 13.34 -2.77 17.23
CA ALA A 239 12.39 -3.22 16.20
C ALA A 239 11.04 -2.50 16.36
N PHE A 240 10.53 -2.39 17.58
CA PHE A 240 9.29 -1.65 17.85
C PHE A 240 9.42 -0.15 17.57
N ALA A 241 10.54 0.47 17.93
CA ALA A 241 10.78 1.90 17.66
C ALA A 241 10.83 2.18 16.15
N ALA A 242 11.55 1.37 15.39
CA ALA A 242 11.64 1.51 13.95
C ALA A 242 10.30 1.21 13.26
N TRP A 243 9.59 0.17 13.69
CA TRP A 243 8.25 -0.15 13.17
C TRP A 243 7.25 0.96 13.51
N GLY A 244 7.27 1.47 14.74
CA GLY A 244 6.41 2.57 15.16
C GLY A 244 6.66 3.86 14.36
N ALA A 245 7.93 4.23 14.17
CA ALA A 245 8.31 5.38 13.34
C ALA A 245 7.87 5.20 11.88
N TRP A 246 8.09 4.00 11.32
CA TRP A 246 7.62 3.67 9.99
C TRP A 246 6.09 3.74 9.87
N SER A 247 5.36 3.16 10.82
CA SER A 247 3.90 3.18 10.87
C SER A 247 3.33 4.60 10.98
N ALA A 248 3.94 5.44 11.82
CA ALA A 248 3.57 6.85 11.93
C ALA A 248 3.79 7.61 10.61
N SER A 249 4.92 7.38 9.94
CA SER A 249 5.19 7.96 8.61
C SER A 249 4.17 7.51 7.56
N GLN A 250 3.74 6.24 7.58
CA GLN A 250 2.66 5.76 6.69
C GLN A 250 1.32 6.44 6.97
N SER A 251 1.01 6.72 8.23
CA SER A 251 -0.21 7.45 8.60
C SER A 251 -0.22 8.87 8.02
N LEU A 252 0.92 9.56 8.04
CA LEU A 252 1.08 10.88 7.42
C LEU A 252 0.97 10.82 5.89
N ALA A 253 1.41 9.74 5.27
CA ALA A 253 1.24 9.55 3.82
C ALA A 253 -0.22 9.27 3.44
N LYS A 254 -0.98 8.54 4.26
CA LYS A 254 -2.42 8.32 4.05
C LYS A 254 -3.22 9.61 4.05
N THR A 255 -2.83 10.58 4.86
CA THR A 255 -3.44 11.91 4.91
C THR A 255 -2.89 12.88 3.84
N ALA A 256 -2.05 12.39 2.93
CA ALA A 256 -1.38 13.17 1.88
C ALA A 256 -0.50 14.34 2.40
N ILE A 257 -0.10 14.32 3.68
CA ILE A 257 0.85 15.29 4.25
C ILE A 257 2.27 15.00 3.74
N LEU A 258 2.63 13.72 3.62
CA LEU A 258 3.92 13.29 3.10
C LEU A 258 3.78 12.50 1.80
N PRO A 259 4.69 12.70 0.83
CA PRO A 259 4.75 11.84 -0.35
C PRO A 259 5.01 10.38 0.03
N PRO A 260 4.34 9.40 -0.63
CA PRO A 260 4.46 7.98 -0.31
C PRO A 260 5.88 7.44 -0.27
N GLY A 261 6.74 7.88 -1.20
CA GLY A 261 8.14 7.48 -1.25
C GLY A 261 8.93 7.95 -0.02
N ILE A 262 8.79 9.22 0.37
CA ILE A 262 9.49 9.77 1.55
C ILE A 262 9.01 9.06 2.82
N ALA A 263 7.71 8.94 3.00
CA ALA A 263 7.12 8.29 4.18
C ALA A 263 7.60 6.84 4.33
N SER A 264 7.73 6.11 3.24
CA SER A 264 8.09 4.70 3.27
C SER A 264 9.58 4.45 3.49
N TRP A 265 10.46 5.32 2.98
CA TRP A 265 11.90 5.08 2.97
C TRP A 265 12.72 5.92 3.97
N SER A 266 12.12 6.96 4.57
CA SER A 266 12.82 7.84 5.53
C SER A 266 13.41 7.08 6.72
N VAL A 267 12.65 6.16 7.32
CA VAL A 267 13.10 5.35 8.46
C VAL A 267 14.27 4.43 8.05
N HIS A 268 14.26 3.89 6.84
CA HIS A 268 15.34 3.05 6.32
C HIS A 268 16.64 3.85 6.19
N LEU A 269 16.57 5.04 5.60
CA LEU A 269 17.73 5.91 5.44
C LEU A 269 18.30 6.32 6.79
N LEU A 270 17.43 6.67 7.74
CA LEU A 270 17.84 7.05 9.10
C LEU A 270 18.50 5.89 9.85
N THR A 271 17.91 4.70 9.79
CA THR A 271 18.47 3.50 10.45
C THR A 271 19.78 3.05 9.81
N ILE A 272 19.93 3.15 8.48
CA ILE A 272 21.19 2.87 7.78
C ILE A 272 22.26 3.88 8.21
N ALA A 273 21.95 5.18 8.21
CA ALA A 273 22.89 6.22 8.59
C ALA A 273 23.40 6.02 10.02
N LEU A 274 22.49 5.76 10.97
CA LEU A 274 22.84 5.46 12.36
C LEU A 274 23.67 4.18 12.48
N GLY A 275 23.28 3.11 11.80
CA GLY A 275 24.02 1.84 11.81
C GLY A 275 25.45 1.99 11.28
N CYS A 276 25.61 2.66 10.13
CA CYS A 276 26.92 2.93 9.54
C CYS A 276 27.78 3.83 10.45
N PHE A 277 27.19 4.86 11.04
CA PHE A 277 27.89 5.75 11.97
C PHE A 277 28.41 4.99 13.20
N LEU A 278 27.57 4.18 13.82
CA LEU A 278 27.94 3.37 14.99
C LEU A 278 28.99 2.31 14.66
N LEU A 279 28.86 1.63 13.51
CA LEU A 279 29.85 0.65 13.06
C LEU A 279 31.22 1.29 12.82
N LYS A 280 31.25 2.48 12.20
CA LYS A 280 32.51 3.21 11.98
C LYS A 280 33.19 3.59 13.30
N ARG A 281 32.41 4.01 14.28
CA ARG A 281 32.93 4.35 15.64
C ARG A 281 33.45 3.13 16.39
N HIS A 282 32.93 1.93 16.12
CA HIS A 282 33.41 0.70 16.75
C HIS A 282 34.64 0.10 16.08
N ASN A 283 34.89 0.46 14.82
CA ASN A 283 36.06 -0.03 14.07
C ASN A 283 37.32 0.84 14.27
N GLN A 284 37.20 1.96 15.01
CA GLN A 284 38.29 2.80 15.50
C GLN A 284 38.63 2.43 16.95
#